data_6fe126d8c0ccf8671db4af1d003c6b7c
#
_entry.id   6fe126d8c0ccf8671db4af1d003c6b7c
#
_cell.length_a   1.000
_cell.length_b   1.000
_cell.length_c   1.000
_cell.angle_alpha   90.00
_cell.angle_beta   90.00
_cell.angle_gamma   90.00
#
_symmetry.space_group_name_H-M   'P 1'
#
loop_
_entity.id
_entity.type
_entity.pdbx_description
1 polymer ?
#
loop_
_entity_poly.entity_id
_entity_poly.type
_entity_poly.pdbx_seq_one_letter_code
_entity_poly.pdbx_strand_id
1 'polypeptide(L)'
;MNKRITGFVVVAVFALATALAASAQHGVLGAVRGWVIGQDGKPLVGAVVHFRNINTQQKQALKTDKSGEFFGTGLQHGDYEIRIEHQGKELAKIPKRLVYGGMQGNPNDISFRNEFKFDFSKAPSQQQSEEAAKQSEEQKKSLDAFDKAVALNRDAKYEDALAELLPLMEKDPTQWGVHAQMGVAYQNLKRWEEAEASYKKAIELQPSNPTLYSNLGQVYVKMGKQEEARQMFDAAAQLSPEDAASAYYNIAVTFINAGDMKAAVDPLRKATELDPSRAEAHFWLGTALFNQSEYKTEGGEMKTIVPAGTREAFDRYLQLQPNGPHAADAKAMLEAIDATVPAAMRVRKK
;
A
#
# COMPACT_ATOMS: atom_id res chain seq x y z
N MET A 1 16.54 69.72 -16.47
CA MET A 1 15.38 69.25 -17.29
C MET A 1 15.23 67.76 -17.12
N ASN A 2 14.13 67.41 -16.51
CA ASN A 2 13.78 66.05 -16.07
C ASN A 2 13.64 65.07 -17.21
N LYS A 3 14.10 63.83 -17.03
CA LYS A 3 13.36 62.65 -17.49
C LYS A 3 13.56 61.49 -16.51
N ARG A 4 12.49 61.19 -15.80
CA ARG A 4 12.28 59.98 -15.01
C ARG A 4 12.22 58.79 -15.94
N ILE A 5 12.98 57.73 -15.65
CA ILE A 5 12.80 56.40 -16.22
C ILE A 5 12.25 55.52 -15.14
N THR A 6 10.98 55.20 -15.26
CA THR A 6 10.28 54.17 -14.49
C THR A 6 10.79 52.82 -14.93
N GLY A 7 11.62 52.17 -14.12
CA GLY A 7 12.00 50.77 -14.28
C GLY A 7 10.94 49.91 -13.62
N PHE A 8 10.18 49.18 -14.42
CA PHE A 8 9.32 48.08 -14.00
C PHE A 8 10.20 46.95 -13.52
N VAL A 9 10.15 46.64 -12.23
CA VAL A 9 10.71 45.43 -11.64
C VAL A 9 9.75 44.30 -11.96
N VAL A 10 10.10 43.48 -12.95
CA VAL A 10 9.54 42.15 -13.13
C VAL A 10 10.28 41.25 -12.15
N VAL A 11 9.76 41.16 -10.94
CA VAL A 11 10.25 40.17 -9.96
C VAL A 11 9.58 38.86 -10.25
N ALA A 12 10.37 37.98 -10.83
CA ALA A 12 10.48 36.55 -10.51
C ALA A 12 9.20 35.78 -10.13
N VAL A 13 8.55 35.25 -11.11
CA VAL A 13 7.67 34.06 -11.00
C VAL A 13 8.43 32.79 -11.41
N PHE A 14 9.73 32.71 -11.16
CA PHE A 14 10.55 31.54 -11.57
C PHE A 14 11.25 30.81 -10.41
N ALA A 15 10.75 30.94 -9.17
CA ALA A 15 11.33 30.25 -8.02
C ALA A 15 10.37 29.28 -7.31
N LEU A 16 9.35 28.76 -7.98
CA LEU A 16 8.42 27.77 -7.38
C LEU A 16 8.31 26.46 -8.16
N ALA A 17 9.19 26.19 -9.11
CA ALA A 17 9.13 24.97 -9.91
C ALA A 17 10.24 23.95 -9.62
N THR A 18 11.12 24.17 -8.65
CA THR A 18 12.24 23.26 -8.37
C THR A 18 12.25 22.64 -6.95
N ALA A 19 11.20 22.84 -6.17
CA ALA A 19 11.06 22.22 -4.84
C ALA A 19 10.07 21.04 -4.81
N LEU A 20 9.62 20.55 -5.97
CA LEU A 20 8.62 19.46 -6.08
C LEU A 20 9.23 18.12 -6.49
N ALA A 21 10.54 17.95 -6.44
CA ALA A 21 11.22 16.73 -6.84
C ALA A 21 11.94 16.00 -5.70
N ALA A 22 11.52 16.21 -4.45
CA ALA A 22 12.07 15.44 -3.33
C ALA A 22 10.94 14.89 -2.47
N SER A 23 10.80 13.57 -2.50
CA SER A 23 9.85 12.71 -1.77
C SER A 23 8.45 12.60 -2.38
N ALA A 24 8.33 11.82 -3.44
CA ALA A 24 7.07 11.16 -3.82
C ALA A 24 6.73 10.03 -2.82
N GLN A 25 6.51 10.35 -1.56
CA GLN A 25 5.58 9.61 -0.75
C GLN A 25 4.19 10.13 -1.15
N HIS A 26 3.52 9.43 -2.03
CA HIS A 26 2.16 9.74 -2.45
C HIS A 26 1.21 9.48 -1.28
N GLY A 27 1.16 10.41 -0.33
CA GLY A 27 0.11 10.44 0.66
C GLY A 27 -1.20 10.75 -0.04
N VAL A 28 -2.21 9.90 0.15
CA VAL A 28 -3.56 10.16 -0.35
C VAL A 28 -4.01 11.52 0.12
N LEU A 29 -4.30 12.44 -0.81
CA LEU A 29 -4.82 13.77 -0.52
C LEU A 29 -6.34 13.70 -0.48
N GLY A 30 -6.93 14.18 0.59
CA GLY A 30 -8.36 14.16 0.79
C GLY A 30 -9.02 15.53 0.68
N ALA A 31 -10.35 15.53 0.70
CA ALA A 31 -11.18 16.71 0.77
C ALA A 31 -11.83 16.83 2.15
N VAL A 32 -12.05 18.06 2.59
CA VAL A 32 -12.84 18.39 3.77
C VAL A 32 -13.96 19.35 3.37
N ARG A 33 -15.10 19.15 3.99
CA ARG A 33 -16.28 20.02 3.86
C ARG A 33 -16.87 20.25 5.25
N GLY A 34 -17.44 21.39 5.49
CA GLY A 34 -18.14 21.60 6.74
C GLY A 34 -18.87 22.91 6.82
N TRP A 35 -19.57 23.11 7.93
CA TRP A 35 -20.38 24.29 8.20
C TRP A 35 -20.05 24.85 9.58
N VAL A 36 -20.05 26.16 9.69
CA VAL A 36 -19.89 26.87 10.95
C VAL A 36 -21.18 27.66 11.23
N ILE A 37 -21.82 27.37 12.37
CA ILE A 37 -23.05 28.02 12.84
C ILE A 37 -22.70 28.86 14.07
N GLY A 38 -23.08 30.12 14.05
CA GLY A 38 -22.84 31.07 15.15
C GLY A 38 -23.69 30.83 16.38
N GLN A 39 -23.46 31.59 17.42
CA GLN A 39 -24.23 31.53 18.68
C GLN A 39 -25.72 31.90 18.53
N ASP A 40 -26.06 32.65 17.49
CA ASP A 40 -27.43 32.99 17.12
C ASP A 40 -28.16 31.95 16.28
N GLY A 41 -27.55 30.77 16.08
CA GLY A 41 -28.08 29.67 15.26
C GLY A 41 -28.00 29.91 13.76
N LYS A 42 -27.37 30.98 13.29
CA LYS A 42 -27.23 31.32 11.86
C LYS A 42 -25.87 30.90 11.32
N PRO A 43 -25.80 30.70 9.99
CA PRO A 43 -24.51 30.45 9.32
C PRO A 43 -23.49 31.55 9.63
N LEU A 44 -22.29 31.15 10.05
CA LEU A 44 -21.22 32.09 10.39
C LEU A 44 -20.39 32.41 9.14
N VAL A 45 -20.72 33.52 8.49
CA VAL A 45 -20.09 33.97 7.24
C VAL A 45 -18.70 34.54 7.51
N GLY A 46 -17.72 34.12 6.72
CA GLY A 46 -16.37 34.67 6.82
C GLY A 46 -15.54 34.14 7.99
N ALA A 47 -16.01 33.11 8.69
CA ALA A 47 -15.18 32.39 9.65
C ALA A 47 -14.02 31.69 8.94
N VAL A 48 -12.87 31.60 9.58
CA VAL A 48 -11.68 30.94 9.05
C VAL A 48 -11.43 29.67 9.85
N VAL A 49 -11.43 28.53 9.15
CA VAL A 49 -11.14 27.22 9.73
C VAL A 49 -9.71 26.85 9.34
N HIS A 50 -8.82 26.89 10.32
CA HIS A 50 -7.41 26.54 10.16
C HIS A 50 -7.21 25.07 10.44
N PHE A 51 -6.59 24.39 9.51
CA PHE A 51 -6.12 23.00 9.66
C PHE A 51 -4.61 23.02 9.80
N ARG A 52 -4.07 22.50 10.89
CA ARG A 52 -2.62 22.32 11.09
C ARG A 52 -2.35 20.86 11.37
N ASN A 53 -1.65 20.19 10.46
CA ASN A 53 -1.19 18.82 10.69
C ASN A 53 -0.12 18.84 11.80
N ILE A 54 -0.32 18.01 12.83
CA ILE A 54 0.56 17.99 14.01
C ILE A 54 1.94 17.41 13.66
N ASN A 55 1.98 16.43 12.76
CA ASN A 55 3.20 15.71 12.41
C ASN A 55 4.01 16.44 11.33
N THR A 56 3.36 16.85 10.23
CA THR A 56 4.03 17.47 9.07
C THR A 56 4.12 19.01 9.17
N GLN A 57 3.42 19.62 10.13
CA GLN A 57 3.27 21.07 10.29
C GLN A 57 2.62 21.78 9.10
N GLN A 58 2.07 21.03 8.15
CA GLN A 58 1.31 21.59 7.03
C GLN A 58 0.10 22.36 7.55
N LYS A 59 -0.13 23.56 6.99
CA LYS A 59 -1.23 24.44 7.38
C LYS A 59 -2.10 24.74 6.17
N GLN A 60 -3.41 24.77 6.39
CA GLN A 60 -4.39 25.26 5.42
C GLN A 60 -5.46 26.06 6.17
N ALA A 61 -5.92 27.15 5.57
CA ALA A 61 -7.00 27.96 6.10
C ALA A 61 -8.12 28.03 5.07
N LEU A 62 -9.34 27.71 5.50
CA LEU A 62 -10.54 27.69 4.69
C LEU A 62 -11.54 28.69 5.24
N LYS A 63 -12.11 29.53 4.38
CA LYS A 63 -13.07 30.56 4.77
C LYS A 63 -14.49 30.10 4.46
N THR A 64 -15.40 30.34 5.39
CA THR A 64 -16.81 30.03 5.19
C THR A 64 -17.47 31.03 4.25
N ASP A 65 -18.36 30.54 3.41
CA ASP A 65 -19.19 31.29 2.47
C ASP A 65 -20.47 31.86 3.13
N LYS A 66 -21.41 32.34 2.32
CA LYS A 66 -22.70 32.91 2.76
C LYS A 66 -23.60 31.90 3.47
N SER A 67 -23.43 30.62 3.22
CA SER A 67 -24.15 29.52 3.88
C SER A 67 -23.42 29.00 5.13
N GLY A 68 -22.30 29.61 5.52
CA GLY A 68 -21.42 29.15 6.59
C GLY A 68 -20.62 27.90 6.21
N GLU A 69 -20.61 27.54 4.93
CA GLU A 69 -19.92 26.36 4.43
C GLU A 69 -18.46 26.68 4.11
N PHE A 70 -17.56 25.74 4.41
CA PHE A 70 -16.19 25.74 3.93
C PHE A 70 -15.88 24.42 3.20
N PHE A 71 -15.01 24.52 2.21
CA PHE A 71 -14.53 23.36 1.45
C PHE A 71 -13.03 23.52 1.15
N GLY A 72 -12.30 22.42 1.23
CA GLY A 72 -10.88 22.38 0.87
C GLY A 72 -10.44 21.00 0.43
N THR A 73 -9.39 20.97 -0.36
CA THR A 73 -8.74 19.77 -0.87
C THR A 73 -7.24 19.81 -0.57
N GLY A 74 -6.54 18.67 -0.75
CA GLY A 74 -5.09 18.63 -0.59
C GLY A 74 -4.60 18.44 0.85
N LEU A 75 -5.50 18.12 1.79
CA LEU A 75 -5.11 17.73 3.13
C LEU A 75 -4.68 16.27 3.14
N GLN A 76 -3.57 15.95 3.79
CA GLN A 76 -3.09 14.59 4.00
C GLN A 76 -3.87 13.90 5.12
N HIS A 77 -3.86 12.56 5.18
CA HIS A 77 -4.32 11.88 6.39
C HIS A 77 -3.39 12.20 7.56
N GLY A 78 -3.92 12.18 8.77
CA GLY A 78 -3.12 12.44 9.96
C GLY A 78 -3.87 13.22 11.04
N ASP A 79 -3.15 13.54 12.10
CA ASP A 79 -3.68 14.27 13.23
C ASP A 79 -3.57 15.77 12.97
N TYR A 80 -4.68 16.46 13.16
CA TYR A 80 -4.83 17.88 12.93
C TYR A 80 -5.28 18.59 14.19
N GLU A 81 -4.73 19.78 14.38
CA GLU A 81 -5.32 20.81 15.20
C GLU A 81 -6.19 21.71 14.30
N ILE A 82 -7.50 21.67 14.53
CA ILE A 82 -8.47 22.52 13.81
C ILE A 82 -8.79 23.71 14.71
N ARG A 83 -8.51 24.93 14.24
CA ARG A 83 -8.83 26.18 14.92
C ARG A 83 -9.84 26.95 14.10
N ILE A 84 -10.91 27.42 14.76
CA ILE A 84 -11.95 28.22 14.12
C ILE A 84 -11.86 29.64 14.67
N GLU A 85 -11.75 30.59 13.75
CA GLU A 85 -11.60 32.00 14.05
C GLU A 85 -12.66 32.82 13.30
N HIS A 86 -13.23 33.83 13.95
CA HIS A 86 -14.13 34.77 13.32
C HIS A 86 -13.88 36.17 13.88
N GLN A 87 -13.70 37.18 13.01
CA GLN A 87 -13.42 38.55 13.36
C GLN A 87 -12.25 38.73 14.34
N GLY A 88 -11.18 37.92 14.14
CA GLY A 88 -9.97 37.97 14.98
C GLY A 88 -10.12 37.27 16.35
N LYS A 89 -11.27 36.66 16.64
CA LYS A 89 -11.51 35.91 17.87
C LYS A 89 -11.51 34.42 17.61
N GLU A 90 -10.73 33.66 18.38
CA GLU A 90 -10.78 32.19 18.36
C GLU A 90 -12.09 31.72 19.01
N LEU A 91 -12.85 30.90 18.28
CA LEU A 91 -14.12 30.34 18.73
C LEU A 91 -13.94 28.91 19.26
N ALA A 92 -13.02 28.16 18.67
CA ALA A 92 -12.75 26.80 19.08
C ALA A 92 -11.35 26.34 18.62
N LYS A 93 -10.80 25.38 19.36
CA LYS A 93 -9.58 24.66 19.05
C LYS A 93 -9.83 23.17 19.31
N ILE A 94 -9.79 22.36 18.27
CA ILE A 94 -10.27 20.97 18.29
C ILE A 94 -9.19 20.06 17.68
N PRO A 95 -8.70 19.06 18.42
CA PRO A 95 -7.90 17.99 17.83
C PRO A 95 -8.79 17.06 17.01
N LYS A 96 -8.36 16.69 15.81
CA LYS A 96 -9.11 15.78 14.94
C LYS A 96 -8.18 15.00 14.04
N ARG A 97 -8.37 13.68 13.96
CA ARG A 97 -7.73 12.86 12.94
C ARG A 97 -8.53 12.90 11.65
N LEU A 98 -7.87 13.22 10.54
CA LEU A 98 -8.42 13.10 9.21
C LEU A 98 -7.97 11.74 8.64
N VAL A 99 -8.96 10.92 8.27
CA VAL A 99 -8.73 9.61 7.66
C VAL A 99 -9.37 9.65 6.28
N TYR A 100 -8.57 9.33 5.28
CA TYR A 100 -9.05 9.14 3.92
C TYR A 100 -8.94 7.65 3.61
N GLY A 101 -10.04 7.03 3.20
CA GLY A 101 -10.03 5.66 2.68
C GLY A 101 -9.07 5.62 1.49
N GLY A 102 -8.01 4.80 1.58
CA GLY A 102 -7.08 4.67 0.48
C GLY A 102 -7.81 4.16 -0.73
N MET A 103 -7.78 4.92 -1.82
CA MET A 103 -7.58 4.44 -3.19
C MET A 103 -7.84 5.52 -4.20
N GLN A 104 -7.18 5.38 -5.34
CA GLN A 104 -7.39 6.10 -6.59
C GLN A 104 -8.87 6.08 -6.98
N GLY A 105 -9.65 6.94 -6.37
CA GLY A 105 -11.08 7.11 -6.62
C GLY A 105 -11.36 8.44 -7.27
N ASN A 106 -12.40 8.46 -8.06
CA ASN A 106 -13.01 9.64 -8.64
C ASN A 106 -13.06 10.77 -7.59
N PRO A 107 -12.51 11.98 -7.84
CA PRO A 107 -12.56 13.11 -6.90
C PRO A 107 -14.00 13.54 -6.53
N ASN A 108 -15.02 12.97 -7.18
CA ASN A 108 -16.43 13.15 -6.83
C ASN A 108 -16.96 12.05 -5.89
N ASP A 109 -16.16 11.08 -5.51
CA ASP A 109 -16.56 10.05 -4.55
C ASP A 109 -16.65 10.65 -3.14
N ILE A 110 -17.83 10.58 -2.54
CA ILE A 110 -18.17 11.13 -1.22
C ILE A 110 -17.35 10.46 -0.10
N SER A 111 -16.86 9.24 -0.30
CA SER A 111 -16.09 8.48 0.68
C SER A 111 -14.74 9.13 1.05
N PHE A 112 -14.27 10.09 0.26
CA PHE A 112 -13.02 10.85 0.52
C PHE A 112 -13.23 12.17 1.25
N ARG A 113 -14.45 12.49 1.69
CA ARG A 113 -14.76 13.76 2.32
C ARG A 113 -14.91 13.58 3.82
N ASN A 114 -14.13 14.36 4.60
CA ASN A 114 -14.44 14.54 6.01
C ASN A 114 -15.45 15.69 6.13
N GLU A 115 -16.62 15.41 6.68
CA GLU A 115 -17.64 16.41 6.93
C GLU A 115 -17.61 16.86 8.39
N PHE A 116 -17.73 18.18 8.60
CA PHE A 116 -17.72 18.82 9.90
C PHE A 116 -18.93 19.74 10.07
N LYS A 117 -19.50 19.72 11.26
CA LYS A 117 -20.48 20.72 11.66
C LYS A 117 -20.08 21.33 12.99
N PHE A 118 -19.70 22.60 12.97
CA PHE A 118 -19.36 23.37 14.15
C PHE A 118 -20.53 24.28 14.50
N ASP A 119 -21.30 23.89 15.51
CA ASP A 119 -22.50 24.57 15.93
C ASP A 119 -22.27 25.23 17.30
N PHE A 120 -22.13 26.54 17.33
CA PHE A 120 -21.94 27.35 18.52
C PHE A 120 -23.24 27.89 19.12
N SER A 121 -24.42 27.60 18.53
CA SER A 121 -25.71 28.01 19.06
C SER A 121 -26.10 27.28 20.34
N LYS A 122 -25.50 26.13 20.53
CA LYS A 122 -25.65 25.34 21.75
C LYS A 122 -24.30 25.33 22.45
N ALA A 123 -24.14 26.17 23.48
CA ALA A 123 -22.99 25.99 24.38
C ALA A 123 -23.08 24.56 24.94
N PRO A 124 -22.07 23.70 24.71
CA PRO A 124 -22.10 22.37 25.30
C PRO A 124 -22.23 22.51 26.81
N SER A 125 -23.11 21.75 27.42
CA SER A 125 -23.18 21.68 28.87
C SER A 125 -21.80 21.23 29.38
N GLN A 126 -21.46 21.59 30.61
CA GLN A 126 -20.19 21.19 31.23
C GLN A 126 -19.98 19.67 31.12
N GLN A 127 -21.05 18.87 31.29
CA GLN A 127 -21.06 17.42 31.07
C GLN A 127 -20.73 17.00 29.63
N GLN A 128 -21.28 17.69 28.61
CA GLN A 128 -20.98 17.38 27.20
C GLN A 128 -19.54 17.72 26.83
N SER A 129 -18.98 18.77 27.42
CA SER A 129 -17.57 19.14 27.22
C SER A 129 -16.62 18.12 27.86
N GLU A 130 -16.95 17.63 29.06
CA GLU A 130 -16.18 16.60 29.76
C GLU A 130 -16.27 15.24 29.05
N GLU A 131 -17.45 14.90 28.53
CA GLU A 131 -17.67 13.66 27.77
C GLU A 131 -16.92 13.68 26.43
N ALA A 132 -16.96 14.81 25.72
CA ALA A 132 -16.19 15.01 24.48
C ALA A 132 -14.67 14.96 24.75
N ALA A 133 -14.20 15.52 25.85
CA ALA A 133 -12.79 15.44 26.25
C ALA A 133 -12.37 14.00 26.58
N LYS A 134 -13.20 13.24 27.31
CA LYS A 134 -12.96 11.82 27.59
C LYS A 134 -12.91 10.98 26.31
N GLN A 135 -13.89 11.16 25.42
CA GLN A 135 -13.91 10.45 24.12
C GLN A 135 -12.67 10.77 23.28
N SER A 136 -12.23 12.03 23.26
CA SER A 136 -11.02 12.46 22.55
C SER A 136 -9.77 11.80 23.14
N GLU A 137 -9.68 11.71 24.46
CA GLU A 137 -8.55 11.06 25.15
C GLU A 137 -8.54 9.54 24.90
N GLU A 138 -9.71 8.90 24.96
CA GLU A 138 -9.83 7.47 24.65
C GLU A 138 -9.50 7.15 23.19
N GLN A 139 -9.90 8.01 22.26
CA GLN A 139 -9.57 7.86 20.85
C GLN A 139 -8.06 8.00 20.63
N LYS A 140 -7.44 8.97 21.31
CA LYS A 140 -5.99 9.14 21.28
C LYS A 140 -5.26 7.91 21.83
N LYS A 141 -5.69 7.38 22.98
CA LYS A 141 -5.11 6.14 23.56
C LYS A 141 -5.23 4.96 22.60
N SER A 142 -6.38 4.79 21.94
CA SER A 142 -6.56 3.72 20.96
C SER A 142 -5.63 3.87 19.77
N LEU A 143 -5.39 5.10 19.31
CA LEU A 143 -4.46 5.38 18.24
C LEU A 143 -3.02 5.11 18.63
N ASP A 144 -2.60 5.62 19.79
CA ASP A 144 -1.25 5.40 20.33
C ASP A 144 -0.97 3.89 20.50
N ALA A 145 -1.95 3.11 20.95
CA ALA A 145 -1.86 1.65 21.08
C ALA A 145 -1.72 0.98 19.69
N PHE A 146 -2.49 1.43 18.69
CA PHE A 146 -2.37 0.91 17.33
C PHE A 146 -0.99 1.21 16.72
N ASP A 147 -0.52 2.44 16.81
CA ASP A 147 0.80 2.85 16.29
C ASP A 147 1.93 2.07 17.00
N LYS A 148 1.78 1.84 18.31
CA LYS A 148 2.70 0.98 19.08
C LYS A 148 2.69 -0.46 18.58
N ALA A 149 1.52 -1.03 18.32
CA ALA A 149 1.40 -2.38 17.79
C ALA A 149 2.05 -2.54 16.41
N VAL A 150 1.87 -1.55 15.52
CA VAL A 150 2.54 -1.51 14.22
C VAL A 150 4.06 -1.49 14.38
N ALA A 151 4.58 -0.69 15.32
CA ALA A 151 6.00 -0.65 15.63
C ALA A 151 6.51 -2.00 16.18
N LEU A 152 5.76 -2.62 17.09
CA LEU A 152 6.08 -3.93 17.65
C LEU A 152 6.12 -5.03 16.58
N ASN A 153 5.17 -5.04 15.65
CA ASN A 153 5.19 -5.96 14.50
C ASN A 153 6.44 -5.77 13.64
N ARG A 154 6.82 -4.53 13.36
CA ARG A 154 8.05 -4.21 12.62
C ARG A 154 9.30 -4.66 13.35
N ASP A 155 9.31 -4.57 14.68
CA ASP A 155 10.42 -4.98 15.54
C ASP A 155 10.40 -6.48 15.87
N ALA A 156 9.55 -7.27 15.18
CA ALA A 156 9.34 -8.71 15.37
C ALA A 156 8.90 -9.13 16.79
N LYS A 157 8.25 -8.24 17.52
CA LYS A 157 7.66 -8.49 18.85
C LYS A 157 6.17 -8.78 18.72
N TYR A 158 5.86 -9.91 18.11
CA TYR A 158 4.51 -10.21 17.63
C TYR A 158 3.50 -10.47 18.74
N GLU A 159 3.90 -11.13 19.83
CA GLU A 159 3.05 -11.34 21.00
C GLU A 159 2.71 -10.01 21.69
N ASP A 160 3.69 -9.12 21.82
CA ASP A 160 3.47 -7.79 22.38
C ASP A 160 2.53 -6.97 21.48
N ALA A 161 2.68 -7.09 20.15
CA ALA A 161 1.76 -6.44 19.20
C ALA A 161 0.33 -6.93 19.37
N LEU A 162 0.12 -8.24 19.51
CA LEU A 162 -1.21 -8.81 19.78
C LEU A 162 -1.79 -8.32 21.10
N ALA A 163 -0.98 -8.15 22.15
CA ALA A 163 -1.44 -7.63 23.42
C ALA A 163 -2.00 -6.19 23.32
N GLU A 164 -1.45 -5.37 22.41
CA GLU A 164 -1.98 -4.03 22.10
C GLU A 164 -3.21 -4.07 21.16
N LEU A 165 -3.25 -5.02 20.21
CA LEU A 165 -4.30 -5.09 19.18
C LEU A 165 -5.60 -5.72 19.68
N LEU A 166 -5.53 -6.75 20.52
CA LEU A 166 -6.72 -7.46 21.00
C LEU A 166 -7.73 -6.54 21.71
N PRO A 167 -7.33 -5.65 22.64
CA PRO A 167 -8.26 -4.70 23.23
C PRO A 167 -8.87 -3.71 22.22
N LEU A 168 -8.12 -3.35 21.17
CA LEU A 168 -8.62 -2.46 20.10
C LEU A 168 -9.68 -3.17 19.26
N MET A 169 -9.46 -4.43 18.92
CA MET A 169 -10.41 -5.28 18.19
C MET A 169 -11.70 -5.49 19.01
N GLU A 170 -11.59 -5.75 20.32
CA GLU A 170 -12.76 -5.90 21.19
C GLU A 170 -13.57 -4.60 21.28
N LYS A 171 -12.89 -3.45 21.35
CA LYS A 171 -13.54 -2.13 21.42
C LYS A 171 -14.23 -1.74 20.14
N ASP A 172 -13.60 -2.00 19.00
CA ASP A 172 -14.15 -1.70 17.66
C ASP A 172 -13.72 -2.76 16.65
N PRO A 173 -14.54 -3.80 16.44
CA PRO A 173 -14.24 -4.89 15.51
C PRO A 173 -14.33 -4.50 14.04
N THR A 174 -14.66 -3.24 13.72
CA THR A 174 -14.80 -2.77 12.33
C THR A 174 -13.54 -2.11 11.78
N GLN A 175 -12.48 -2.02 12.58
CA GLN A 175 -11.20 -1.45 12.16
C GLN A 175 -10.37 -2.46 11.38
N TRP A 176 -10.46 -2.42 10.05
CA TRP A 176 -9.73 -3.34 9.16
C TRP A 176 -8.22 -3.36 9.44
N GLY A 177 -7.63 -2.20 9.80
CA GLY A 177 -6.20 -2.07 10.09
C GLY A 177 -5.76 -2.88 11.31
N VAL A 178 -6.61 -2.97 12.34
CA VAL A 178 -6.37 -3.81 13.53
C VAL A 178 -6.30 -5.28 13.12
N HIS A 179 -7.29 -5.75 12.37
CA HIS A 179 -7.32 -7.13 11.86
C HIS A 179 -6.14 -7.43 10.94
N ALA A 180 -5.74 -6.48 10.08
CA ALA A 180 -4.57 -6.63 9.23
C ALA A 180 -3.28 -6.80 10.05
N GLN A 181 -3.07 -5.98 11.08
CA GLN A 181 -1.90 -6.07 11.95
C GLN A 181 -1.90 -7.33 12.82
N MET A 182 -3.08 -7.79 13.27
CA MET A 182 -3.21 -9.11 13.92
C MET A 182 -2.82 -10.24 12.96
N GLY A 183 -3.27 -10.16 11.70
CA GLY A 183 -2.88 -11.11 10.65
C GLY A 183 -1.35 -11.17 10.48
N VAL A 184 -0.68 -10.02 10.43
CA VAL A 184 0.80 -9.94 10.38
C VAL A 184 1.44 -10.61 11.59
N ALA A 185 0.98 -10.33 12.79
CA ALA A 185 1.52 -10.92 14.01
C ALA A 185 1.34 -12.45 14.01
N TYR A 186 0.12 -12.93 13.78
CA TYR A 186 -0.18 -14.37 13.75
C TYR A 186 0.60 -15.11 12.65
N GLN A 187 0.72 -14.54 11.45
CA GLN A 187 1.50 -15.11 10.36
C GLN A 187 2.96 -15.33 10.75
N ASN A 188 3.58 -14.35 11.39
CA ASN A 188 4.98 -14.44 11.81
C ASN A 188 5.17 -15.40 12.99
N LEU A 189 4.16 -15.56 13.84
CA LEU A 189 4.10 -16.58 14.89
C LEU A 189 3.77 -17.98 14.36
N LYS A 190 3.55 -18.13 13.04
CA LYS A 190 3.14 -19.37 12.38
C LYS A 190 1.78 -19.91 12.86
N ARG A 191 0.95 -19.02 13.38
CA ARG A 191 -0.43 -19.29 13.80
C ARG A 191 -1.35 -19.04 12.59
N TRP A 192 -1.31 -20.02 11.67
CA TRP A 192 -1.83 -19.84 10.30
C TRP A 192 -3.35 -19.64 10.27
N GLU A 193 -4.09 -20.38 11.09
CA GLU A 193 -5.56 -20.29 11.15
C GLU A 193 -6.03 -18.93 11.66
N GLU A 194 -5.37 -18.40 12.69
CA GLU A 194 -5.70 -17.08 13.22
C GLU A 194 -5.27 -15.97 12.26
N ALA A 195 -4.17 -16.16 11.53
CA ALA A 195 -3.75 -15.23 10.48
C ALA A 195 -4.78 -15.21 9.33
N GLU A 196 -5.24 -16.39 8.87
CA GLU A 196 -6.29 -16.52 7.87
C GLU A 196 -7.57 -15.79 8.30
N ALA A 197 -8.05 -16.04 9.54
CA ALA A 197 -9.25 -15.40 10.06
C ALA A 197 -9.12 -13.87 10.12
N SER A 198 -7.96 -13.39 10.59
CA SER A 198 -7.68 -11.97 10.71
C SER A 198 -7.63 -11.27 9.36
N TYR A 199 -6.92 -11.83 8.36
CA TYR A 199 -6.86 -11.24 7.03
C TYR A 199 -8.21 -11.32 6.29
N LYS A 200 -8.98 -12.40 6.45
CA LYS A 200 -10.34 -12.48 5.90
C LYS A 200 -11.23 -11.37 6.45
N LYS A 201 -11.17 -11.12 7.76
CA LYS A 201 -11.94 -10.03 8.37
C LYS A 201 -11.47 -8.66 7.88
N ALA A 202 -10.16 -8.45 7.72
CA ALA A 202 -9.63 -7.22 7.15
C ALA A 202 -10.09 -7.00 5.69
N ILE A 203 -10.13 -8.06 4.86
CA ILE A 203 -10.63 -8.01 3.48
C ILE A 203 -12.13 -7.72 3.44
N GLU A 204 -12.93 -8.35 4.31
CA GLU A 204 -14.37 -8.05 4.42
C GLU A 204 -14.62 -6.56 4.68
N LEU A 205 -13.83 -5.95 5.54
CA LEU A 205 -13.95 -4.54 5.93
C LEU A 205 -13.33 -3.59 4.90
N GLN A 206 -12.28 -4.01 4.18
CA GLN A 206 -11.54 -3.22 3.19
C GLN A 206 -11.21 -4.06 1.95
N PRO A 207 -12.20 -4.38 1.10
CA PRO A 207 -12.03 -5.30 -0.02
C PRO A 207 -11.17 -4.77 -1.17
N SER A 208 -10.86 -3.48 -1.17
CA SER A 208 -10.09 -2.83 -2.23
C SER A 208 -8.58 -2.72 -1.92
N ASN A 209 -8.09 -3.35 -0.86
CA ASN A 209 -6.68 -3.30 -0.48
C ASN A 209 -5.91 -4.53 -0.98
N PRO A 210 -5.07 -4.43 -2.04
CA PRO A 210 -4.37 -5.56 -2.64
C PRO A 210 -3.39 -6.24 -1.67
N THR A 211 -2.82 -5.50 -0.72
CA THR A 211 -1.87 -6.03 0.26
C THR A 211 -2.50 -7.10 1.15
N LEU A 212 -3.78 -6.94 1.50
CA LEU A 212 -4.50 -7.92 2.34
C LEU A 212 -4.64 -9.27 1.63
N TYR A 213 -4.96 -9.24 0.34
CA TYR A 213 -5.04 -10.45 -0.49
C TYR A 213 -3.66 -11.10 -0.65
N SER A 214 -2.62 -10.31 -0.92
CA SER A 214 -1.25 -10.82 -1.02
C SER A 214 -0.80 -11.51 0.27
N ASN A 215 -1.08 -10.91 1.43
CA ASN A 215 -0.73 -11.49 2.73
C ASN A 215 -1.52 -12.78 3.00
N LEU A 216 -2.83 -12.80 2.72
CA LEU A 216 -3.63 -14.00 2.86
C LEU A 216 -3.15 -15.11 1.92
N GLY A 217 -2.76 -14.76 0.68
CA GLY A 217 -2.16 -15.69 -0.25
C GLY A 217 -0.88 -16.33 0.30
N GLN A 218 -0.01 -15.53 0.93
CA GLN A 218 1.20 -16.06 1.59
C GLN A 218 0.87 -17.03 2.74
N VAL A 219 -0.15 -16.73 3.53
CA VAL A 219 -0.65 -17.64 4.59
C VAL A 219 -1.11 -18.95 3.97
N TYR A 220 -1.90 -18.92 2.89
CA TYR A 220 -2.36 -20.11 2.19
C TYR A 220 -1.22 -20.97 1.62
N VAL A 221 -0.16 -20.33 1.08
CA VAL A 221 1.06 -21.07 0.67
C VAL A 221 1.67 -21.83 1.84
N LYS A 222 1.77 -21.19 3.02
CA LYS A 222 2.33 -21.84 4.23
C LYS A 222 1.44 -22.97 4.76
N MET A 223 0.13 -22.89 4.52
CA MET A 223 -0.84 -23.94 4.85
C MET A 223 -0.92 -25.07 3.80
N GLY A 224 -0.19 -24.94 2.67
CA GLY A 224 -0.28 -25.89 1.54
C GLY A 224 -1.54 -25.76 0.69
N LYS A 225 -2.35 -24.71 0.90
CA LYS A 225 -3.58 -24.38 0.16
C LYS A 225 -3.25 -23.60 -1.11
N GLN A 226 -2.67 -24.29 -2.11
CA GLN A 226 -2.07 -23.64 -3.31
C GLN A 226 -3.11 -22.94 -4.18
N GLU A 227 -4.29 -23.54 -4.36
CA GLU A 227 -5.33 -22.97 -5.22
C GLU A 227 -5.95 -21.71 -4.59
N GLU A 228 -6.20 -21.73 -3.29
CA GLU A 228 -6.68 -20.56 -2.54
C GLU A 228 -5.62 -19.45 -2.56
N ALA A 229 -4.34 -19.80 -2.43
CA ALA A 229 -3.25 -18.83 -2.54
C ALA A 229 -3.26 -18.14 -3.90
N ARG A 230 -3.39 -18.91 -4.99
CA ARG A 230 -3.45 -18.39 -6.36
C ARG A 230 -4.61 -17.43 -6.55
N GLN A 231 -5.81 -17.78 -6.06
CA GLN A 231 -6.98 -16.90 -6.13
C GLN A 231 -6.76 -15.57 -5.41
N MET A 232 -6.16 -15.60 -4.23
CA MET A 232 -5.86 -14.37 -3.48
C MET A 232 -4.83 -13.51 -4.22
N PHE A 233 -3.82 -14.12 -4.78
CA PHE A 233 -2.81 -13.39 -5.54
C PHE A 233 -3.36 -12.79 -6.84
N ASP A 234 -4.20 -13.52 -7.57
CA ASP A 234 -4.87 -13.00 -8.76
C ASP A 234 -5.78 -11.81 -8.41
N ALA A 235 -6.50 -11.89 -7.28
CA ALA A 235 -7.31 -10.78 -6.78
C ALA A 235 -6.45 -9.56 -6.43
N ALA A 236 -5.31 -9.74 -5.78
CA ALA A 236 -4.36 -8.64 -5.49
C ALA A 236 -3.86 -7.97 -6.78
N ALA A 237 -3.48 -8.75 -7.79
CA ALA A 237 -3.00 -8.23 -9.07
C ALA A 237 -4.09 -7.49 -9.86
N GLN A 238 -5.35 -7.92 -9.77
CA GLN A 238 -6.49 -7.22 -10.38
C GLN A 238 -6.75 -5.86 -9.72
N LEU A 239 -6.52 -5.76 -8.41
CA LEU A 239 -6.69 -4.52 -7.65
C LEU A 239 -5.56 -3.51 -7.88
N SER A 240 -4.38 -3.94 -8.32
CA SER A 240 -3.19 -3.09 -8.58
C SER A 240 -2.53 -3.50 -9.90
N PRO A 241 -3.15 -3.20 -11.06
CA PRO A 241 -2.63 -3.62 -12.36
C PRO A 241 -1.26 -3.02 -12.70
N GLU A 242 -0.98 -1.82 -12.23
CA GLU A 242 0.31 -1.13 -12.40
C GLU A 242 1.47 -1.85 -11.72
N ASP A 243 1.20 -2.53 -10.63
CA ASP A 243 2.18 -3.30 -9.85
C ASP A 243 2.12 -4.81 -10.13
N ALA A 244 1.23 -5.24 -11.02
CA ALA A 244 0.92 -6.65 -11.23
C ALA A 244 2.15 -7.49 -11.56
N ALA A 245 3.09 -6.99 -12.37
CA ALA A 245 4.34 -7.69 -12.69
C ALA A 245 5.16 -7.99 -11.43
N SER A 246 5.30 -6.99 -10.57
CA SER A 246 6.01 -7.13 -9.29
C SER A 246 5.25 -8.04 -8.32
N ALA A 247 3.93 -7.93 -8.30
CA ALA A 247 3.08 -8.80 -7.49
C ALA A 247 3.26 -10.26 -7.89
N TYR A 248 3.14 -10.60 -9.18
CA TYR A 248 3.35 -11.98 -9.67
C TYR A 248 4.77 -12.49 -9.42
N TYR A 249 5.79 -11.65 -9.55
CA TYR A 249 7.15 -12.04 -9.18
C TYR A 249 7.27 -12.38 -7.69
N ASN A 250 6.73 -11.56 -6.80
CA ASN A 250 6.74 -11.79 -5.35
C ASN A 250 5.96 -13.06 -4.95
N ILE A 251 4.88 -13.35 -5.64
CA ILE A 251 4.12 -14.60 -5.52
C ILE A 251 5.02 -15.80 -5.84
N ALA A 252 5.69 -15.74 -6.98
CA ALA A 252 6.60 -16.80 -7.39
C ALA A 252 7.72 -17.02 -6.36
N VAL A 253 8.32 -15.93 -5.85
CA VAL A 253 9.33 -15.99 -4.78
C VAL A 253 8.75 -16.65 -3.52
N THR A 254 7.48 -16.40 -3.21
CA THR A 254 6.81 -17.05 -2.06
C THR A 254 6.72 -18.56 -2.25
N PHE A 255 6.34 -19.03 -3.43
CA PHE A 255 6.33 -20.46 -3.75
C PHE A 255 7.73 -21.08 -3.76
N ILE A 256 8.71 -20.39 -4.34
CA ILE A 256 10.13 -20.82 -4.34
C ILE A 256 10.63 -21.00 -2.90
N ASN A 257 10.40 -20.02 -2.03
CA ASN A 257 10.79 -20.08 -0.61
C ASN A 257 10.03 -21.16 0.18
N ALA A 258 8.89 -21.59 -0.30
CA ALA A 258 8.15 -22.73 0.24
C ALA A 258 8.66 -24.09 -0.31
N GLY A 259 9.60 -24.08 -1.27
CA GLY A 259 10.12 -25.27 -1.94
C GLY A 259 9.24 -25.76 -3.10
N ASP A 260 8.20 -25.02 -3.46
CA ASP A 260 7.26 -25.41 -4.52
C ASP A 260 7.60 -24.70 -5.84
N MET A 261 8.64 -25.22 -6.51
CA MET A 261 9.08 -24.72 -7.82
C MET A 261 7.98 -24.87 -8.89
N LYS A 262 7.14 -25.90 -8.77
CA LYS A 262 6.07 -26.13 -9.76
C LYS A 262 5.01 -25.02 -9.70
N ALA A 263 4.56 -24.67 -8.50
CA ALA A 263 3.58 -23.62 -8.31
C ALA A 263 4.13 -22.22 -8.68
N ALA A 264 5.46 -22.04 -8.71
CA ALA A 264 6.07 -20.77 -9.11
C ALA A 264 6.01 -20.49 -10.62
N VAL A 265 5.78 -21.50 -11.49
CA VAL A 265 5.87 -21.35 -12.96
C VAL A 265 4.85 -20.36 -13.51
N ASP A 266 3.57 -20.50 -13.19
CA ASP A 266 2.53 -19.65 -13.73
C ASP A 266 2.68 -18.17 -13.28
N PRO A 267 2.93 -17.87 -12.00
CA PRO A 267 3.26 -16.51 -11.59
C PRO A 267 4.49 -15.93 -12.31
N LEU A 268 5.56 -16.73 -12.53
CA LEU A 268 6.74 -16.27 -13.25
C LEU A 268 6.44 -15.96 -14.72
N ARG A 269 5.62 -16.79 -15.38
CA ARG A 269 5.15 -16.48 -16.73
C ARG A 269 4.40 -15.16 -16.79
N LYS A 270 3.43 -14.94 -15.90
CA LYS A 270 2.69 -13.69 -15.82
C LYS A 270 3.62 -12.50 -15.53
N ALA A 271 4.59 -12.66 -14.63
CA ALA A 271 5.56 -11.61 -14.33
C ALA A 271 6.42 -11.26 -15.56
N THR A 272 6.90 -12.26 -16.32
CA THR A 272 7.72 -12.03 -17.52
C THR A 272 6.91 -11.53 -18.73
N GLU A 273 5.62 -11.83 -18.81
CA GLU A 273 4.69 -11.28 -19.81
C GLU A 273 4.39 -9.80 -19.55
N LEU A 274 4.17 -9.42 -18.29
CA LEU A 274 3.87 -8.06 -17.89
C LEU A 274 5.11 -7.16 -17.84
N ASP A 275 6.26 -7.71 -17.45
CA ASP A 275 7.56 -7.01 -17.45
C ASP A 275 8.64 -7.90 -18.09
N PRO A 276 8.78 -7.88 -19.43
CA PRO A 276 9.80 -8.65 -20.16
C PRO A 276 11.24 -8.22 -19.86
N SER A 277 11.45 -7.11 -19.16
CA SER A 277 12.78 -6.59 -18.81
C SER A 277 13.28 -7.08 -17.45
N ARG A 278 12.44 -7.75 -16.65
CA ARG A 278 12.80 -8.27 -15.33
C ARG A 278 13.63 -9.54 -15.44
N ALA A 279 14.94 -9.37 -15.45
CA ALA A 279 15.89 -10.48 -15.64
C ALA A 279 15.70 -11.61 -14.62
N GLU A 280 15.56 -11.28 -13.33
CA GLU A 280 15.39 -12.27 -12.25
C GLU A 280 14.18 -13.17 -12.47
N ALA A 281 13.07 -12.63 -13.02
CA ALA A 281 11.89 -13.43 -13.30
C ALA A 281 12.15 -14.49 -14.38
N HIS A 282 12.94 -14.14 -15.41
CA HIS A 282 13.35 -15.09 -16.44
C HIS A 282 14.28 -16.16 -15.89
N PHE A 283 15.25 -15.83 -15.03
CA PHE A 283 16.10 -16.82 -14.39
C PHE A 283 15.32 -17.82 -13.56
N TRP A 284 14.42 -17.30 -12.70
CA TRP A 284 13.62 -18.16 -11.85
C TRP A 284 12.60 -18.99 -12.66
N LEU A 285 12.05 -18.45 -13.76
CA LEU A 285 11.19 -19.21 -14.66
C LEU A 285 11.95 -20.39 -15.29
N GLY A 286 13.16 -20.14 -15.81
CA GLY A 286 14.02 -21.20 -16.34
C GLY A 286 14.31 -22.26 -15.29
N THR A 287 14.66 -21.85 -14.08
CA THR A 287 14.96 -22.74 -12.94
C THR A 287 13.72 -23.57 -12.53
N ALA A 288 12.56 -22.93 -12.41
CA ALA A 288 11.31 -23.61 -12.03
C ALA A 288 10.83 -24.61 -13.09
N LEU A 289 11.01 -24.30 -14.36
CA LEU A 289 10.73 -25.22 -15.47
C LEU A 289 11.77 -26.35 -15.50
N PHE A 290 13.06 -26.05 -15.36
CA PHE A 290 14.10 -27.07 -15.33
C PHE A 290 13.92 -28.09 -14.20
N ASN A 291 13.44 -27.63 -13.05
CA ASN A 291 13.11 -28.51 -11.92
C ASN A 291 12.00 -29.54 -12.23
N GLN A 292 11.21 -29.32 -13.28
CA GLN A 292 10.15 -30.22 -13.75
C GLN A 292 10.61 -31.13 -14.91
N SER A 293 11.91 -31.21 -15.18
CA SER A 293 12.46 -32.06 -16.23
C SER A 293 12.23 -33.53 -15.91
N GLU A 294 11.93 -34.32 -16.95
CA GLU A 294 11.77 -35.77 -16.87
C GLU A 294 12.98 -36.44 -17.48
N TYR A 295 13.30 -37.64 -16.96
CA TYR A 295 14.36 -38.47 -17.51
C TYR A 295 13.72 -39.69 -18.24
N LYS A 296 14.04 -39.88 -19.53
CA LYS A 296 13.60 -41.02 -20.32
C LYS A 296 14.79 -41.72 -20.90
N THR A 297 14.72 -43.07 -20.90
CA THR A 297 15.73 -43.91 -21.54
C THR A 297 15.24 -44.28 -22.96
N GLU A 298 15.96 -43.79 -23.97
CA GLU A 298 15.73 -44.14 -25.37
C GLU A 298 17.01 -44.67 -26.00
N GLY A 299 16.96 -45.86 -26.61
CA GLY A 299 18.10 -46.45 -27.27
C GLY A 299 19.27 -46.81 -26.34
N GLY A 300 19.02 -46.97 -25.04
CA GLY A 300 20.05 -47.22 -24.01
C GLY A 300 20.72 -45.98 -23.46
N GLU A 301 20.37 -44.79 -23.92
CA GLU A 301 20.87 -43.53 -23.42
C GLU A 301 19.78 -42.81 -22.59
N MET A 302 20.20 -42.25 -21.46
CA MET A 302 19.30 -41.46 -20.62
C MET A 302 19.20 -40.03 -21.18
N LYS A 303 18.00 -39.61 -21.56
CA LYS A 303 17.74 -38.26 -22.08
C LYS A 303 16.93 -37.48 -21.06
N THR A 304 17.31 -36.23 -20.86
CA THR A 304 16.52 -35.28 -20.08
C THR A 304 15.54 -34.56 -21.01
N ILE A 305 14.26 -34.65 -20.68
CA ILE A 305 13.21 -33.90 -21.37
C ILE A 305 12.92 -32.64 -20.55
N VAL A 306 13.32 -31.50 -21.06
CA VAL A 306 13.05 -30.20 -20.41
C VAL A 306 11.72 -29.64 -20.90
N PRO A 307 10.90 -29.04 -20.03
CA PRO A 307 9.67 -28.35 -20.43
C PRO A 307 9.94 -27.22 -21.43
N ALA A 308 8.94 -26.96 -22.30
CA ALA A 308 9.01 -25.85 -23.25
C ALA A 308 9.17 -24.50 -22.54
N GLY A 309 10.00 -23.62 -23.08
CA GLY A 309 10.30 -22.31 -22.53
C GLY A 309 11.47 -22.28 -21.54
N THR A 310 12.02 -23.45 -21.14
CA THR A 310 13.15 -23.52 -20.20
C THR A 310 14.38 -22.82 -20.76
N ARG A 311 14.77 -23.15 -21.97
CA ARG A 311 15.93 -22.56 -22.64
C ARG A 311 15.75 -21.06 -22.87
N GLU A 312 14.61 -20.70 -23.42
CA GLU A 312 14.26 -19.33 -23.75
C GLU A 312 14.32 -18.41 -22.55
N ALA A 313 13.92 -18.91 -21.40
CA ALA A 313 13.97 -18.16 -20.14
C ALA A 313 15.41 -17.88 -19.72
N PHE A 314 16.32 -18.88 -19.74
CA PHE A 314 17.73 -18.66 -19.43
C PHE A 314 18.44 -17.78 -20.48
N ASP A 315 18.16 -17.98 -21.76
CA ASP A 315 18.69 -17.14 -22.83
C ASP A 315 18.27 -15.66 -22.63
N ARG A 316 17.00 -15.44 -22.27
CA ARG A 316 16.48 -14.09 -22.01
C ARG A 316 17.11 -13.46 -20.79
N TYR A 317 17.32 -14.20 -19.71
CA TYR A 317 18.09 -13.72 -18.56
C TYR A 317 19.49 -13.26 -18.97
N LEU A 318 20.23 -14.08 -19.70
CA LEU A 318 21.59 -13.76 -20.14
C LEU A 318 21.67 -12.61 -21.15
N GLN A 319 20.61 -12.37 -21.94
CA GLN A 319 20.50 -11.19 -22.79
C GLN A 319 20.34 -9.91 -21.97
N LEU A 320 19.55 -9.97 -20.90
CA LEU A 320 19.29 -8.82 -20.02
C LEU A 320 20.44 -8.56 -19.04
N GLN A 321 21.02 -9.62 -18.50
CA GLN A 321 22.11 -9.56 -17.49
C GLN A 321 23.22 -10.57 -17.80
N PRO A 322 24.07 -10.33 -18.82
CA PRO A 322 25.11 -11.30 -19.25
C PRO A 322 26.18 -11.58 -18.18
N ASN A 323 26.35 -10.67 -17.25
CA ASN A 323 27.27 -10.75 -16.10
C ASN A 323 26.54 -10.60 -14.76
N GLY A 324 25.22 -10.85 -14.74
CA GLY A 324 24.42 -10.78 -13.53
C GLY A 324 24.73 -11.88 -12.51
N PRO A 325 24.16 -11.81 -11.30
CA PRO A 325 24.47 -12.73 -10.20
C PRO A 325 24.21 -14.19 -10.54
N HIS A 326 23.26 -14.48 -11.44
CA HIS A 326 22.91 -15.84 -11.86
C HIS A 326 23.43 -16.22 -13.25
N ALA A 327 24.37 -15.43 -13.84
CA ALA A 327 24.81 -15.67 -15.20
C ALA A 327 25.61 -16.98 -15.33
N ALA A 328 26.38 -17.35 -14.32
CA ALA A 328 27.11 -18.61 -14.30
C ALA A 328 26.13 -19.80 -14.21
N ASP A 329 25.14 -19.71 -13.33
CA ASP A 329 24.14 -20.76 -13.13
C ASP A 329 23.27 -20.93 -14.40
N ALA A 330 22.83 -19.85 -15.01
CA ALA A 330 22.05 -19.90 -16.24
C ALA A 330 22.84 -20.55 -17.39
N LYS A 331 24.13 -20.25 -17.53
CA LYS A 331 25.01 -20.90 -18.53
C LYS A 331 25.17 -22.40 -18.24
N ALA A 332 25.42 -22.79 -17.00
CA ALA A 332 25.53 -24.17 -16.60
C ALA A 332 24.23 -24.98 -16.87
N MET A 333 23.04 -24.35 -16.63
CA MET A 333 21.77 -24.97 -16.95
C MET A 333 21.57 -25.14 -18.47
N LEU A 334 21.95 -24.14 -19.26
CA LEU A 334 21.93 -24.25 -20.73
C LEU A 334 22.86 -25.35 -21.25
N GLU A 335 24.06 -25.48 -20.69
CA GLU A 335 24.99 -26.55 -21.00
C GLU A 335 24.41 -27.92 -20.64
N ALA A 336 23.76 -28.04 -19.48
CA ALA A 336 23.06 -29.27 -19.06
C ALA A 336 21.92 -29.65 -20.02
N ILE A 337 21.16 -28.65 -20.49
CA ILE A 337 20.11 -28.86 -21.50
C ILE A 337 20.74 -29.33 -22.84
N ASP A 338 21.84 -28.73 -23.25
CA ASP A 338 22.54 -29.09 -24.49
C ASP A 338 23.19 -30.47 -24.41
N ALA A 339 23.70 -30.89 -23.28
CA ALA A 339 24.29 -32.20 -23.08
C ALA A 339 23.25 -33.33 -23.19
N THR A 340 21.99 -33.02 -22.93
CA THR A 340 20.88 -34.02 -23.03
C THR A 340 20.28 -34.16 -24.45
N VAL A 341 20.66 -33.23 -25.35
CA VAL A 341 20.27 -33.29 -26.78
C VAL A 341 21.30 -34.10 -27.56
N PRO A 342 20.91 -35.16 -28.31
CA PRO A 342 21.84 -35.89 -29.17
C PRO A 342 22.65 -34.96 -30.05
N ALA A 343 23.93 -35.22 -30.22
CA ALA A 343 24.87 -34.38 -31.03
C ALA A 343 24.34 -34.11 -32.46
N ALA A 344 23.54 -35.02 -33.01
CA ALA A 344 22.89 -34.91 -34.32
C ALA A 344 21.81 -33.82 -34.42
N MET A 345 21.24 -33.36 -33.27
CA MET A 345 20.21 -32.34 -33.22
C MET A 345 20.72 -30.94 -32.82
N ARG A 346 22.01 -30.81 -32.56
CA ARG A 346 22.61 -29.49 -32.27
C ARG A 346 22.64 -28.66 -33.55
N VAL A 347 21.66 -27.78 -33.72
CA VAL A 347 21.67 -26.79 -34.82
C VAL A 347 22.88 -25.89 -34.56
N ARG A 348 23.89 -25.96 -35.44
CA ARG A 348 25.00 -25.01 -35.43
C ARG A 348 24.43 -23.61 -35.69
N LYS A 349 24.36 -22.79 -34.64
CA LYS A 349 24.16 -21.34 -34.80
C LYS A 349 25.39 -20.82 -35.57
N LYS A 350 25.14 -20.34 -36.82
CA LYS A 350 26.06 -19.53 -37.59
C LYS A 350 26.08 -18.11 -37.02
#